data_92add4af36e96fd1384a655619e954a6
#
_entry.id   92add4af36e96fd1384a655619e954a6
#
_cell.length_a   1.000
_cell.length_b   1.000
_cell.length_c   1.000
_cell.angle_alpha   90.00
_cell.angle_beta   90.00
_cell.angle_gamma   90.00
#
_symmetry.space_group_name_H-M   'P 1'
#
loop_
_entity.id
_entity.type
_entity.pdbx_description
1 polymer ?
#
loop_
_entity_poly.entity_id
_entity_poly.type
_entity_poly.pdbx_seq_one_letter_code
_entity_poly.pdbx_strand_id
1 'polypeptide(L)'
;NLNKNGLTVTRDEFIVREEVYIYPDTLVWISDFTYSQNDPMTKGYFSHPSFSNYPVVGVSWKQAKAFTVWRSRLNEAYKLSKNLPLRLDYDLPTEAQFEYAARGGRVGTSYPWGGPYIRNAKGCLLANFKPGRGNYVDDGGAFTVYVKSYFPNDYGLYNMAGNVSEWTSSIYNETATAYVNSLNPSFDKAVKEGDPDYNKRRVVKGGSWKDIGYFLQNSARAYEYPDSEENI
;
A
#
# COMPACT_ATOMS: atom_id res chain seq x y z
N ASN A 1 -10.90 -33.41 10.01
CA ASN A 1 -9.83 -33.12 10.97
C ASN A 1 -10.38 -33.34 12.39
N LEU A 2 -9.62 -34.06 13.18
CA LEU A 2 -9.94 -34.33 14.60
C LEU A 2 -9.09 -33.37 15.45
N ASN A 3 -9.68 -32.78 16.49
CA ASN A 3 -8.91 -32.05 17.49
C ASN A 3 -8.10 -33.04 18.38
N LYS A 4 -7.25 -32.54 19.28
CA LYS A 4 -6.43 -33.36 20.19
C LYS A 4 -7.24 -34.31 21.08
N ASN A 5 -8.55 -34.10 21.19
CA ASN A 5 -9.47 -34.91 22.00
C ASN A 5 -10.30 -35.89 21.15
N GLY A 6 -10.00 -36.04 19.84
CA GLY A 6 -10.67 -36.97 18.95
C GLY A 6 -12.07 -36.53 18.51
N LEU A 7 -12.48 -35.29 18.81
CA LEU A 7 -13.77 -34.74 18.37
C LEU A 7 -13.64 -34.20 16.94
N THR A 8 -14.70 -34.40 16.14
CA THR A 8 -14.83 -33.79 14.81
C THR A 8 -14.98 -32.29 14.98
N VAL A 9 -14.03 -31.54 14.44
CA VAL A 9 -14.03 -30.08 14.46
C VAL A 9 -14.68 -29.60 13.16
N THR A 10 -15.70 -28.79 13.25
CA THR A 10 -16.38 -28.22 12.08
C THR A 10 -15.56 -27.06 11.51
N ARG A 11 -15.73 -26.79 10.21
CA ARG A 11 -15.05 -25.67 9.55
C ARG A 11 -15.39 -24.33 10.21
N ASP A 12 -16.60 -24.18 10.73
CA ASP A 12 -17.07 -22.93 11.34
C ASP A 12 -16.33 -22.57 12.64
N GLU A 13 -15.76 -23.55 13.33
CA GLU A 13 -14.94 -23.32 14.54
C GLU A 13 -13.59 -22.62 14.24
N PHE A 14 -13.16 -22.64 12.98
CA PHE A 14 -11.92 -21.98 12.52
C PHE A 14 -12.17 -20.68 11.76
N ILE A 15 -13.45 -20.30 11.57
CA ILE A 15 -13.80 -19.08 10.87
C ILE A 15 -13.96 -17.97 11.88
N VAL A 16 -13.01 -17.05 11.91
CA VAL A 16 -13.16 -15.78 12.62
C VAL A 16 -13.97 -14.85 11.74
N ARG A 17 -15.10 -14.35 12.27
CA ARG A 17 -15.91 -13.31 11.63
C ARG A 17 -15.61 -12.00 12.32
N GLU A 18 -15.10 -11.04 11.56
CA GLU A 18 -14.82 -9.69 12.04
C GLU A 18 -15.63 -8.70 11.22
N GLU A 19 -16.27 -7.74 11.89
CA GLU A 19 -16.90 -6.60 11.25
C GLU A 19 -15.86 -5.50 11.12
N VAL A 20 -15.62 -5.06 9.88
CA VAL A 20 -14.66 -3.99 9.60
C VAL A 20 -15.43 -2.79 9.08
N TYR A 21 -15.25 -1.64 9.72
CA TYR A 21 -15.72 -0.37 9.20
C TYR A 21 -14.87 0.01 7.99
N ILE A 22 -15.46 0.10 6.81
CA ILE A 22 -14.74 0.20 5.52
C ILE A 22 -14.59 1.62 4.99
N TYR A 23 -15.28 2.60 5.60
CA TYR A 23 -15.20 3.97 5.11
C TYR A 23 -13.89 4.62 5.58
N PRO A 24 -13.13 5.27 4.67
CA PRO A 24 -11.88 5.93 5.04
C PRO A 24 -12.09 7.04 6.08
N ASP A 25 -11.06 7.33 6.87
CA ASP A 25 -11.08 8.53 7.70
C ASP A 25 -11.02 9.78 6.80
N THR A 26 -12.12 10.52 6.75
CA THR A 26 -12.23 11.74 5.95
C THR A 26 -11.57 12.95 6.58
N LEU A 27 -11.15 12.82 7.84
CA LEU A 27 -10.52 13.91 8.59
C LEU A 27 -9.00 13.97 8.41
N VAL A 28 -8.40 13.00 7.69
CA VAL A 28 -6.94 12.95 7.46
C VAL A 28 -6.39 14.25 6.87
N TRP A 29 -7.13 14.91 5.99
CA TRP A 29 -6.73 16.19 5.39
C TRP A 29 -6.75 17.34 6.39
N ILE A 30 -7.64 17.30 7.37
CA ILE A 30 -7.70 18.29 8.47
C ILE A 30 -6.57 18.02 9.46
N SER A 31 -6.33 16.75 9.77
CA SER A 31 -5.25 16.33 10.67
C SER A 31 -3.88 16.76 10.16
N ASP A 32 -3.60 16.54 8.87
CA ASP A 32 -2.34 16.92 8.24
C ASP A 32 -2.16 18.45 8.10
N PHE A 33 -3.25 19.19 7.92
CA PHE A 33 -3.23 20.62 7.62
C PHE A 33 -4.19 21.41 8.51
N THR A 34 -4.03 21.30 9.82
CA THR A 34 -4.92 21.87 10.83
C THR A 34 -5.16 23.39 10.68
N TYR A 35 -4.20 24.11 10.12
CA TYR A 35 -4.27 25.58 9.97
C TYR A 35 -4.33 26.05 8.52
N SER A 36 -4.45 25.15 7.56
CA SER A 36 -4.49 25.52 6.15
C SER A 36 -5.92 25.57 5.61
N GLN A 37 -6.16 26.51 4.67
CA GLN A 37 -7.42 26.60 3.94
C GLN A 37 -7.45 25.55 2.80
N ASN A 38 -7.42 24.26 3.16
CA ASN A 38 -7.39 23.16 2.21
C ASN A 38 -8.80 22.62 1.91
N ASP A 39 -9.75 23.51 1.71
CA ASP A 39 -11.17 23.21 1.51
C ASP A 39 -11.45 22.16 0.42
N PRO A 40 -10.81 22.17 -0.77
CA PRO A 40 -11.09 21.16 -1.80
C PRO A 40 -10.75 19.74 -1.35
N MET A 41 -9.65 19.57 -0.59
CA MET A 41 -9.21 18.25 -0.11
C MET A 41 -10.09 17.80 1.06
N THR A 42 -10.35 18.68 2.02
CA THR A 42 -11.14 18.33 3.21
C THR A 42 -12.62 18.09 2.91
N LYS A 43 -13.21 18.83 1.98
CA LYS A 43 -14.65 18.73 1.69
C LYS A 43 -14.98 17.85 0.49
N GLY A 44 -14.07 17.71 -0.46
CA GLY A 44 -14.34 17.11 -1.77
C GLY A 44 -13.59 15.85 -2.12
N TYR A 45 -12.50 15.51 -1.45
CA TYR A 45 -11.61 14.45 -1.88
C TYR A 45 -12.31 13.09 -2.07
N PHE A 46 -13.15 12.71 -1.12
CA PHE A 46 -13.86 11.42 -1.13
C PHE A 46 -15.18 11.42 -1.90
N SER A 47 -15.70 12.58 -2.29
CA SER A 47 -17.03 12.70 -2.88
C SER A 47 -17.08 13.36 -4.26
N HIS A 48 -16.13 14.24 -4.56
CA HIS A 48 -16.19 15.01 -5.79
C HIS A 48 -15.60 14.24 -6.98
N PRO A 49 -16.26 14.19 -8.16
CA PRO A 49 -15.82 13.44 -9.34
C PRO A 49 -14.41 13.76 -9.83
N SER A 50 -13.89 14.96 -9.57
CA SER A 50 -12.51 15.34 -9.94
C SER A 50 -11.46 14.45 -9.29
N PHE A 51 -11.75 13.84 -8.14
CA PHE A 51 -10.84 12.95 -7.42
C PHE A 51 -11.09 11.46 -7.69
N SER A 52 -12.00 11.10 -8.61
CA SER A 52 -12.33 9.69 -8.90
C SER A 52 -11.15 8.81 -9.34
N ASN A 53 -10.08 9.43 -9.84
CA ASN A 53 -8.86 8.75 -10.28
C ASN A 53 -7.64 9.14 -9.42
N TYR A 54 -7.88 9.61 -8.23
CA TYR A 54 -6.84 9.83 -7.22
C TYR A 54 -6.75 8.63 -6.27
N PRO A 55 -5.63 8.43 -5.60
CA PRO A 55 -5.51 7.32 -4.65
C PRO A 55 -6.46 7.52 -3.47
N VAL A 56 -6.96 6.45 -2.91
CA VAL A 56 -7.64 6.51 -1.62
C VAL A 56 -6.61 6.72 -0.51
N VAL A 57 -6.93 7.58 0.45
CA VAL A 57 -6.14 7.87 1.66
C VAL A 57 -6.98 7.67 2.90
N GLY A 58 -6.38 7.69 4.09
CA GLY A 58 -7.13 7.50 5.33
C GLY A 58 -7.70 6.09 5.48
N VAL A 59 -6.98 5.08 5.01
CA VAL A 59 -7.39 3.66 5.10
C VAL A 59 -6.39 2.89 5.94
N SER A 60 -6.88 2.16 6.93
CA SER A 60 -6.08 1.24 7.74
C SER A 60 -5.74 -0.04 6.96
N TRP A 61 -4.74 -0.77 7.44
CA TRP A 61 -4.38 -2.07 6.87
C TRP A 61 -5.56 -3.06 6.89
N LYS A 62 -6.36 -3.04 7.95
CA LYS A 62 -7.56 -3.90 8.06
C LYS A 62 -8.60 -3.57 7.00
N GLN A 63 -8.85 -2.29 6.75
CA GLN A 63 -9.76 -1.84 5.69
C GLN A 63 -9.25 -2.23 4.31
N ALA A 64 -7.95 -2.02 4.03
CA ALA A 64 -7.33 -2.44 2.79
C ALA A 64 -7.43 -3.96 2.57
N LYS A 65 -7.21 -4.75 3.63
CA LYS A 65 -7.37 -6.22 3.60
C LYS A 65 -8.82 -6.63 3.38
N ALA A 66 -9.77 -5.99 4.04
CA ALA A 66 -11.21 -6.24 3.83
C ALA A 66 -11.63 -5.95 2.38
N PHE A 67 -11.08 -4.88 1.78
CA PHE A 67 -11.30 -4.57 0.36
C PHE A 67 -10.81 -5.70 -0.56
N THR A 68 -9.65 -6.30 -0.31
CA THR A 68 -9.15 -7.41 -1.15
C THR A 68 -10.09 -8.62 -1.08
N VAL A 69 -10.62 -8.94 0.11
CA VAL A 69 -11.62 -10.01 0.28
C VAL A 69 -12.90 -9.71 -0.49
N TRP A 70 -13.42 -8.48 -0.37
CA TRP A 70 -14.61 -8.06 -1.12
C TRP A 70 -14.36 -8.14 -2.64
N ARG A 71 -13.21 -7.67 -3.11
CA ARG A 71 -12.84 -7.70 -4.53
C ARG A 71 -12.74 -9.13 -5.07
N SER A 72 -12.19 -10.05 -4.28
CA SER A 72 -12.12 -11.48 -4.61
C SER A 72 -13.52 -12.08 -4.80
N ARG A 73 -14.42 -11.82 -3.86
CA ARG A 73 -15.82 -12.30 -3.92
C ARG A 73 -16.57 -11.72 -5.12
N LEU A 74 -16.41 -10.43 -5.39
CA LEU A 74 -17.02 -9.78 -6.55
C LEU A 74 -16.54 -10.41 -7.87
N ASN A 75 -15.22 -10.65 -7.98
CA ASN A 75 -14.63 -11.28 -9.16
C ASN A 75 -15.10 -12.73 -9.31
N GLU A 76 -15.21 -13.49 -8.22
CA GLU A 76 -15.74 -14.85 -8.24
C GLU A 76 -17.19 -14.86 -8.74
N ALA A 77 -18.06 -14.01 -8.18
CA ALA A 77 -19.46 -13.91 -8.60
C ALA A 77 -19.59 -13.55 -10.09
N TYR A 78 -18.79 -12.59 -10.58
CA TYR A 78 -18.75 -12.23 -11.99
C TYR A 78 -18.32 -13.41 -12.88
N LYS A 79 -17.28 -14.14 -12.51
CA LYS A 79 -16.77 -15.27 -13.29
C LYS A 79 -17.72 -16.44 -13.30
N LEU A 80 -18.37 -16.73 -12.17
CA LEU A 80 -19.43 -17.74 -12.10
C LEU A 80 -20.58 -17.40 -13.04
N SER A 81 -21.02 -16.12 -13.08
CA SER A 81 -22.08 -15.67 -13.99
C SER A 81 -21.74 -15.80 -15.48
N LYS A 82 -20.44 -15.87 -15.83
CA LYS A 82 -19.93 -16.00 -17.20
C LYS A 82 -19.36 -17.38 -17.51
N ASN A 83 -19.48 -18.36 -16.60
CA ASN A 83 -18.88 -19.71 -16.73
C ASN A 83 -17.37 -19.69 -17.03
N LEU A 84 -16.63 -18.75 -16.45
CA LEU A 84 -15.18 -18.63 -16.62
C LEU A 84 -14.43 -19.45 -15.57
N PRO A 85 -13.42 -20.25 -15.95
CA PRO A 85 -12.82 -21.24 -15.04
C PRO A 85 -11.86 -20.65 -14.01
N LEU A 86 -11.37 -19.43 -14.19
CA LEU A 86 -10.30 -18.88 -13.37
C LEU A 86 -10.85 -18.15 -12.13
N ARG A 87 -10.50 -18.64 -10.93
CA ARG A 87 -10.64 -17.91 -9.68
C ARG A 87 -9.35 -17.10 -9.44
N LEU A 88 -9.51 -15.83 -9.12
CA LEU A 88 -8.41 -14.95 -8.70
C LEU A 88 -8.75 -14.42 -7.31
N ASP A 89 -7.90 -14.76 -6.36
CA ASP A 89 -7.96 -14.19 -5.03
C ASP A 89 -7.05 -12.94 -5.01
N TYR A 90 -7.66 -11.80 -4.71
CA TYR A 90 -6.92 -10.56 -4.51
C TYR A 90 -6.39 -10.52 -3.09
N ASP A 91 -5.17 -10.07 -2.93
CA ASP A 91 -4.55 -9.83 -1.63
C ASP A 91 -3.61 -8.62 -1.71
N LEU A 92 -3.21 -8.09 -0.56
CA LEU A 92 -2.14 -7.12 -0.49
C LEU A 92 -0.83 -7.81 -0.90
N PRO A 93 0.04 -7.14 -1.67
CA PRO A 93 1.33 -7.72 -2.03
C PRO A 93 2.18 -7.93 -0.76
N THR A 94 3.05 -8.93 -0.78
CA THR A 94 4.14 -8.99 0.18
C THR A 94 5.17 -7.91 -0.12
N GLU A 95 6.03 -7.56 0.83
CA GLU A 95 7.14 -6.63 0.61
C GLU A 95 7.99 -7.03 -0.61
N ALA A 96 8.34 -8.31 -0.72
CA ALA A 96 9.13 -8.83 -1.83
C ALA A 96 8.39 -8.72 -3.18
N GLN A 97 7.08 -8.99 -3.20
CA GLN A 97 6.27 -8.83 -4.41
C GLN A 97 6.17 -7.36 -4.85
N PHE A 98 6.02 -6.45 -3.88
CA PHE A 98 6.00 -5.01 -4.18
C PHE A 98 7.33 -4.57 -4.78
N GLU A 99 8.46 -4.93 -4.18
CA GLU A 99 9.78 -4.58 -4.69
C GLU A 99 10.05 -5.15 -6.10
N TYR A 100 9.66 -6.40 -6.32
CA TYR A 100 9.77 -7.03 -7.63
C TYR A 100 8.93 -6.27 -8.67
N ALA A 101 7.68 -5.95 -8.34
CA ALA A 101 6.78 -5.18 -9.19
C ALA A 101 7.31 -3.77 -9.48
N ALA A 102 7.83 -3.08 -8.44
CA ALA A 102 8.40 -1.75 -8.56
C ALA A 102 9.64 -1.72 -9.47
N ARG A 103 10.50 -2.72 -9.39
CA ARG A 103 11.70 -2.83 -10.24
C ARG A 103 11.37 -3.02 -11.72
N GLY A 104 10.18 -3.51 -12.07
CA GLY A 104 9.78 -3.69 -13.47
C GLY A 104 10.68 -4.64 -14.26
N GLY A 105 11.30 -5.65 -13.61
CA GLY A 105 12.25 -6.59 -14.23
C GLY A 105 13.71 -6.11 -14.23
N ARG A 106 14.01 -4.91 -13.75
CA ARG A 106 15.37 -4.38 -13.68
C ARG A 106 16.09 -4.85 -12.41
N VAL A 107 17.32 -5.27 -12.55
CA VAL A 107 18.14 -5.76 -11.43
C VAL A 107 18.96 -4.60 -10.83
N GLY A 108 19.00 -4.53 -9.49
CA GLY A 108 19.88 -3.61 -8.77
C GLY A 108 19.50 -2.11 -8.87
N THR A 109 18.30 -1.78 -9.36
CA THR A 109 17.87 -0.38 -9.50
C THR A 109 17.34 0.19 -8.20
N SER A 110 17.73 1.46 -7.93
CA SER A 110 17.24 2.17 -6.74
C SER A 110 15.79 2.61 -6.87
N TYR A 111 15.35 2.98 -8.08
CA TYR A 111 14.01 3.51 -8.34
C TYR A 111 13.30 2.74 -9.47
N PRO A 112 11.97 2.80 -9.57
CA PRO A 112 11.19 2.10 -10.59
C PRO A 112 11.56 2.44 -12.04
N TRP A 113 12.05 3.64 -12.28
CA TRP A 113 12.50 4.10 -13.61
C TRP A 113 13.93 3.68 -13.98
N GLY A 114 14.65 2.95 -13.10
CA GLY A 114 15.89 2.28 -13.40
C GLY A 114 17.18 3.04 -13.09
N GLY A 115 17.14 4.35 -12.91
CA GLY A 115 18.29 5.16 -12.59
C GLY A 115 18.49 5.37 -11.08
N PRO A 116 19.65 5.90 -10.65
CA PRO A 116 19.89 6.29 -9.26
C PRO A 116 19.38 7.69 -8.93
N TYR A 117 18.89 8.44 -9.90
CA TYR A 117 18.47 9.83 -9.75
C TYR A 117 16.97 9.97 -9.74
N ILE A 118 16.46 10.92 -8.95
CA ILE A 118 15.03 11.27 -8.89
C ILE A 118 14.60 12.25 -10.00
N ARG A 119 15.55 12.72 -10.80
CA ARG A 119 15.32 13.60 -11.96
C ARG A 119 15.78 12.93 -13.25
N ASN A 120 15.08 13.22 -14.32
CA ASN A 120 15.51 12.82 -15.67
C ASN A 120 16.61 13.76 -16.21
N ALA A 121 17.11 13.46 -17.40
CA ALA A 121 18.16 14.27 -18.07
C ALA A 121 17.73 15.71 -18.38
N LYS A 122 16.42 16.00 -18.38
CA LYS A 122 15.86 17.36 -18.56
C LYS A 122 15.65 18.08 -17.22
N GLY A 123 16.01 17.46 -16.09
CA GLY A 123 15.84 18.01 -14.76
C GLY A 123 14.45 17.83 -14.14
N CYS A 124 13.48 17.22 -14.86
CA CYS A 124 12.15 16.99 -14.32
C CYS A 124 12.15 15.88 -13.27
N LEU A 125 11.42 16.08 -12.18
CA LEU A 125 11.18 15.07 -11.16
C LEU A 125 10.31 13.92 -11.72
N LEU A 126 10.56 12.70 -11.25
CA LEU A 126 9.98 11.48 -11.83
C LEU A 126 8.89 10.85 -10.96
N ALA A 127 8.59 11.45 -9.82
CA ALA A 127 7.56 11.01 -8.90
C ALA A 127 7.01 12.19 -8.09
N ASN A 128 5.87 12.00 -7.46
CA ASN A 128 5.28 12.94 -6.50
C ASN A 128 5.81 12.64 -5.10
N PHE A 129 6.59 13.55 -4.53
CA PHE A 129 7.22 13.43 -3.22
C PHE A 129 7.64 14.81 -2.73
N LYS A 130 8.16 14.92 -1.51
CA LYS A 130 8.69 16.16 -0.96
C LYS A 130 10.10 16.45 -1.49
N PRO A 131 10.27 17.30 -2.53
CA PRO A 131 11.54 17.40 -3.25
C PRO A 131 12.63 18.19 -2.52
N GLY A 132 12.35 18.76 -1.37
CA GLY A 132 13.30 19.51 -0.57
C GLY A 132 12.76 20.83 -0.02
N ARG A 133 13.63 21.68 0.47
CA ARG A 133 13.22 22.97 1.04
C ARG A 133 12.82 23.96 -0.06
N GLY A 134 11.69 24.63 0.14
CA GLY A 134 11.27 25.80 -0.62
C GLY A 134 10.19 25.53 -1.66
N ASN A 135 10.45 24.74 -2.68
CA ASN A 135 9.45 24.44 -3.72
C ASN A 135 8.91 23.02 -3.60
N TYR A 136 7.83 22.86 -2.84
CA TYR A 136 7.17 21.55 -2.63
C TYR A 136 6.33 21.09 -3.83
N VAL A 137 6.10 21.94 -4.81
CA VAL A 137 5.35 21.63 -6.04
C VAL A 137 6.24 21.46 -7.26
N ASP A 138 7.55 21.36 -7.07
CA ASP A 138 8.54 21.22 -8.17
C ASP A 138 8.34 19.91 -8.96
N ASP A 139 7.73 18.91 -8.36
CA ASP A 139 7.37 17.65 -9.00
C ASP A 139 6.03 17.69 -9.75
N GLY A 140 5.27 18.76 -9.63
CA GLY A 140 3.97 18.94 -10.25
C GLY A 140 2.77 18.64 -9.34
N GLY A 141 2.99 18.25 -8.06
CA GLY A 141 1.95 17.95 -7.09
C GLY A 141 2.19 18.63 -5.75
N ALA A 142 1.18 19.34 -5.21
CA ALA A 142 1.23 19.86 -3.83
C ALA A 142 0.77 18.83 -2.80
N PHE A 143 -0.02 17.88 -3.23
CA PHE A 143 -0.66 16.80 -2.49
C PHE A 143 -0.65 15.54 -3.34
N THR A 144 -1.58 14.59 -3.07
CA THR A 144 -1.79 13.45 -3.95
C THR A 144 -2.13 13.92 -5.38
N VAL A 145 -1.72 13.14 -6.36
CA VAL A 145 -1.98 13.40 -7.77
C VAL A 145 -2.74 12.24 -8.43
N TYR A 146 -3.24 12.49 -9.62
CA TYR A 146 -3.87 11.47 -10.46
C TYR A 146 -2.99 10.21 -10.59
N VAL A 147 -3.59 9.02 -10.48
CA VAL A 147 -2.88 7.73 -10.42
C VAL A 147 -2.02 7.40 -11.65
N LYS A 148 -2.10 8.16 -12.72
CA LYS A 148 -1.25 8.01 -13.92
C LYS A 148 -0.50 9.31 -14.28
N SER A 149 -0.16 10.12 -13.29
CA SER A 149 0.50 11.42 -13.52
C SER A 149 1.95 11.29 -13.99
N TYR A 150 2.61 10.19 -13.69
CA TYR A 150 4.00 9.92 -14.07
C TYR A 150 4.10 8.73 -15.02
N PHE A 151 5.30 8.47 -15.53
CA PHE A 151 5.53 7.35 -16.43
C PHE A 151 5.46 6.01 -15.67
N PRO A 152 4.84 4.99 -16.27
CA PRO A 152 4.85 3.65 -15.70
C PRO A 152 6.25 3.04 -15.76
N ASN A 153 6.50 2.03 -14.92
CA ASN A 153 7.66 1.17 -15.06
C ASN A 153 7.52 0.19 -16.24
N ASP A 154 8.52 -0.67 -16.47
CA ASP A 154 8.52 -1.59 -17.62
C ASP A 154 7.44 -2.68 -17.53
N TYR A 155 6.80 -2.88 -16.37
CA TYR A 155 5.62 -3.74 -16.23
C TYR A 155 4.30 -2.98 -16.43
N GLY A 156 4.34 -1.69 -16.76
CA GLY A 156 3.16 -0.86 -16.95
C GLY A 156 2.51 -0.39 -15.65
N LEU A 157 3.20 -0.49 -14.51
CA LEU A 157 2.72 -0.06 -13.21
C LEU A 157 3.08 1.40 -12.95
N TYR A 158 2.09 2.17 -12.52
CA TYR A 158 2.21 3.59 -12.22
C TYR A 158 2.46 3.82 -10.74
N ASN A 159 3.10 4.92 -10.40
CA ASN A 159 3.28 5.42 -9.03
C ASN A 159 3.83 4.39 -8.03
N MET A 160 4.64 3.45 -8.51
CA MET A 160 5.34 2.51 -7.64
C MET A 160 6.37 3.21 -6.72
N ALA A 161 6.57 4.50 -6.91
CA ALA A 161 7.34 5.40 -6.05
C ALA A 161 6.64 6.75 -5.98
N GLY A 162 6.39 7.24 -4.77
CA GLY A 162 5.72 8.51 -4.49
C GLY A 162 4.20 8.44 -4.63
N ASN A 163 3.55 9.57 -4.51
CA ASN A 163 2.11 9.79 -4.42
C ASN A 163 1.55 9.38 -3.06
N VAL A 164 1.29 8.09 -2.82
CA VAL A 164 0.91 7.56 -1.51
C VAL A 164 1.73 6.32 -1.19
N SER A 165 2.04 6.11 0.08
CA SER A 165 2.63 4.85 0.53
C SER A 165 1.57 3.75 0.49
N GLU A 166 2.00 2.54 0.13
CA GLU A 166 1.10 1.42 -0.09
C GLU A 166 1.28 0.34 0.96
N TRP A 167 0.17 -0.16 1.49
CA TRP A 167 0.15 -1.27 2.44
C TRP A 167 0.65 -2.57 1.79
N THR A 168 1.47 -3.30 2.52
CA THR A 168 1.80 -4.68 2.19
C THR A 168 1.22 -5.65 3.20
N SER A 169 1.18 -6.95 2.85
CA SER A 169 0.77 -8.00 3.79
C SER A 169 1.86 -8.32 4.81
N SER A 170 3.12 -7.96 4.54
CA SER A 170 4.28 -8.30 5.34
C SER A 170 4.33 -7.56 6.68
N ILE A 171 4.75 -8.27 7.73
CA ILE A 171 5.03 -7.69 9.03
C ILE A 171 6.37 -6.98 8.99
N TYR A 172 6.43 -5.80 9.59
CA TYR A 172 7.69 -5.09 9.74
C TYR A 172 8.51 -5.68 10.89
N ASN A 173 9.74 -6.09 10.57
CA ASN A 173 10.75 -6.45 11.54
C ASN A 173 12.10 -5.89 11.08
N GLU A 174 12.81 -5.24 11.96
CA GLU A 174 14.11 -4.61 11.65
C GLU A 174 15.15 -5.63 11.20
N THR A 175 15.08 -6.84 11.73
CA THR A 175 16.03 -7.92 11.42
C THR A 175 15.51 -8.88 10.32
N ALA A 176 14.38 -8.60 9.70
CA ALA A 176 13.77 -9.48 8.69
C ALA A 176 14.75 -9.89 7.60
N THR A 177 15.59 -8.95 7.14
CA THR A 177 16.59 -9.20 6.09
C THR A 177 17.60 -10.30 6.44
N ALA A 178 17.81 -10.59 7.72
CA ALA A 178 18.68 -11.69 8.18
C ALA A 178 18.01 -13.07 8.05
N TYR A 179 16.69 -13.12 7.93
CA TYR A 179 15.92 -14.37 7.91
C TYR A 179 15.32 -14.70 6.54
N VAL A 180 15.27 -13.72 5.63
CA VAL A 180 14.74 -13.94 4.29
C VAL A 180 15.84 -14.35 3.31
N ASN A 181 15.46 -15.17 2.34
CA ASN A 181 16.35 -15.63 1.27
C ASN A 181 15.55 -15.82 -0.03
N SER A 182 16.22 -16.23 -1.12
CA SER A 182 15.58 -16.40 -2.43
C SER A 182 14.47 -17.47 -2.45
N LEU A 183 14.52 -18.45 -1.56
CA LEU A 183 13.48 -19.49 -1.44
C LEU A 183 12.35 -19.09 -0.49
N ASN A 184 12.63 -18.22 0.48
CA ASN A 184 11.66 -17.68 1.41
C ASN A 184 11.86 -16.16 1.52
N PRO A 185 11.32 -15.39 0.56
CA PRO A 185 11.56 -13.95 0.47
C PRO A 185 10.69 -13.12 1.44
N SER A 186 9.76 -13.76 2.14
CA SER A 186 8.87 -13.08 3.09
C SER A 186 9.18 -13.46 4.52
N PHE A 187 9.20 -12.48 5.41
CA PHE A 187 9.24 -12.71 6.84
C PHE A 187 7.80 -12.78 7.36
N ASP A 188 7.30 -14.02 7.52
CA ASP A 188 5.95 -14.27 8.00
C ASP A 188 5.99 -14.77 9.45
N LYS A 189 5.69 -13.90 10.39
CA LYS A 189 5.40 -14.25 11.76
C LYS A 189 3.90 -14.10 11.99
N ALA A 190 3.25 -15.17 12.48
CA ALA A 190 1.85 -15.04 12.88
C ALA A 190 1.75 -14.07 14.08
N VAL A 191 1.04 -12.97 13.88
CA VAL A 191 0.69 -12.03 14.96
C VAL A 191 -0.45 -12.61 15.75
N LYS A 192 -0.30 -12.64 17.08
CA LYS A 192 -1.33 -13.09 18.01
C LYS A 192 -1.98 -11.90 18.70
N GLU A 193 -3.23 -12.07 19.07
CA GLU A 193 -3.88 -11.15 20.00
C GLU A 193 -3.09 -11.13 21.32
N GLY A 194 -2.71 -9.98 21.80
CA GLY A 194 -1.85 -9.85 22.98
C GLY A 194 -0.35 -9.72 22.68
N ASP A 195 0.08 -9.90 21.43
CA ASP A 195 1.44 -9.52 21.06
C ASP A 195 1.65 -8.01 21.24
N PRO A 196 2.84 -7.57 21.66
CA PRO A 196 3.16 -6.14 21.74
C PRO A 196 2.94 -5.43 20.41
N ASP A 197 2.51 -4.18 20.43
CA ASP A 197 2.13 -3.43 19.22
C ASP A 197 3.28 -3.32 18.21
N TYR A 198 4.52 -3.21 18.66
CA TYR A 198 5.67 -3.19 17.75
C TYR A 198 5.79 -4.45 16.88
N ASN A 199 5.23 -5.58 17.30
CA ASN A 199 5.18 -6.82 16.50
C ASN A 199 4.02 -6.82 15.48
N LYS A 200 3.08 -5.90 15.61
CA LYS A 200 1.90 -5.80 14.71
C LYS A 200 2.14 -4.89 13.51
N ARG A 201 3.24 -4.12 13.55
CA ARG A 201 3.59 -3.15 12.49
C ARG A 201 3.60 -3.82 11.11
N ARG A 202 3.06 -3.13 10.11
CA ARG A 202 3.02 -3.60 8.72
C ARG A 202 3.98 -2.79 7.88
N VAL A 203 4.62 -3.45 6.92
CA VAL A 203 5.49 -2.77 5.96
C VAL A 203 4.62 -1.93 5.03
N VAL A 204 4.99 -0.66 4.86
CA VAL A 204 4.50 0.23 3.81
C VAL A 204 5.63 0.54 2.83
N LYS A 205 5.29 0.69 1.56
CA LYS A 205 6.24 0.81 0.46
C LYS A 205 5.89 1.96 -0.47
N GLY A 206 6.84 2.35 -1.30
CA GLY A 206 6.67 3.36 -2.34
C GLY A 206 7.02 4.78 -1.88
N GLY A 207 6.78 5.09 -0.62
CA GLY A 207 6.83 6.47 -0.12
C GLY A 207 5.69 7.33 -0.65
N SER A 208 5.45 8.47 -0.03
CA SER A 208 4.32 9.34 -0.29
C SER A 208 4.75 10.75 -0.73
N TRP A 209 3.77 11.57 -1.12
CA TRP A 209 3.98 12.99 -1.44
C TRP A 209 4.56 13.80 -0.27
N LYS A 210 4.43 13.31 0.96
CA LYS A 210 5.01 13.90 2.19
C LYS A 210 6.46 13.48 2.43
N ASP A 211 6.92 12.41 1.81
CA ASP A 211 8.20 11.78 2.08
C ASP A 211 9.32 12.37 1.23
N ILE A 212 10.54 12.27 1.75
CA ILE A 212 11.75 12.62 1.00
C ILE A 212 12.14 11.51 0.02
N GLY A 213 12.93 11.84 -1.00
CA GLY A 213 13.33 10.91 -2.06
C GLY A 213 13.98 9.59 -1.60
N TYR A 214 14.44 9.49 -0.36
CA TYR A 214 14.97 8.24 0.22
C TYR A 214 13.88 7.15 0.29
N PHE A 215 12.67 7.50 0.74
CA PHE A 215 11.58 6.53 0.91
C PHE A 215 10.98 6.05 -0.42
N LEU A 216 11.28 6.74 -1.52
CA LEU A 216 10.89 6.34 -2.88
C LEU A 216 11.74 5.20 -3.46
N GLN A 217 12.84 4.85 -2.80
CA GLN A 217 13.69 3.76 -3.29
C GLN A 217 12.99 2.40 -3.15
N ASN A 218 13.18 1.55 -4.16
CA ASN A 218 12.59 0.21 -4.19
C ASN A 218 12.86 -0.62 -2.92
N SER A 219 14.05 -0.47 -2.33
CA SER A 219 14.48 -1.16 -1.12
C SER A 219 14.19 -0.41 0.17
N ALA A 220 13.71 0.83 0.11
CA ALA A 220 13.35 1.56 1.32
C ALA A 220 12.20 0.87 2.04
N ARG A 221 12.30 0.81 3.37
CA ARG A 221 11.32 0.18 4.24
C ARG A 221 10.79 1.21 5.22
N ALA A 222 9.50 1.33 5.27
CA ALA A 222 8.79 2.05 6.32
C ALA A 222 7.74 1.13 6.94
N TYR A 223 7.10 1.57 8.00
CA TYR A 223 6.05 0.80 8.65
C TYR A 223 4.99 1.73 9.21
N GLU A 224 3.78 1.17 9.33
CA GLU A 224 2.69 1.75 10.08
C GLU A 224 1.97 0.70 10.92
N TYR A 225 1.19 1.16 11.88
CA TYR A 225 0.35 0.29 12.68
C TYR A 225 -0.91 -0.10 11.90
N PRO A 226 -1.40 -1.36 12.03
CA PRO A 226 -2.47 -1.87 11.18
C PRO A 226 -3.82 -1.16 11.36
N ASP A 227 -3.98 -0.44 12.45
CA ASP A 227 -5.18 0.35 12.75
C ASP A 227 -4.99 1.86 12.47
N SER A 228 -3.81 2.28 11.97
CA SER A 228 -3.56 3.68 11.58
C SER A 228 -4.30 4.01 10.29
N GLU A 229 -5.00 5.13 10.28
CA GLU A 229 -5.74 5.68 9.14
C GLU A 229 -5.11 7.01 8.69
N GLU A 230 -3.79 7.06 8.65
CA GLU A 230 -3.08 8.26 8.26
C GLU A 230 -3.17 8.53 6.75
N ASN A 231 -2.81 9.74 6.36
CA ASN A 231 -2.66 10.15 4.96
C ASN A 231 -1.28 9.71 4.44
N ILE A 232 -1.13 8.41 4.34
CA ILE A 232 0.13 7.75 3.96
C ILE A 232 0.28 7.76 2.44
#